data_bd881bb9274301032589c54fc8cafef2
#
_entry.id   bd881bb9274301032589c54fc8cafef2
#
_cell.length_a   1.000
_cell.length_b   1.000
_cell.length_c   1.000
_cell.angle_alpha   90.00
_cell.angle_beta   90.00
_cell.angle_gamma   90.00
#
_symmetry.space_group_name_H-M   'P 1'
#
loop_
_entity.id
_entity.type
_entity.pdbx_description
1 polymer ?
#
loop_
_entity_poly.entity_id
_entity_poly.type
_entity_poly.pdbx_seq_one_letter_code
_entity_poly.pdbx_strand_id
1 'polypeptide(L)'
;IMNFFLPGNKNLTTLSYLLAILPISLLTRSLIINLITVIISIIFIFELFIKKKLNFLNDWSFYLFLFLWLSFLVNLIFSQDSSLGIFRVAGFIRFILLAQAIRYIFLINDTKYKELILKCWLLIFALVNLDLIYEYFSGKNILGYKSNLEGRLASFLDDELKIGGYYFGFCLLSLATIYSNFKKDYKIIFGFAILFLTISFLIGERSNFIKVLFSVLLILIIYFNEHKLKLLSLSLLCIIIFISIIYKNENLKYRYILQWNE
;
A
#
# COMPACT_ATOMS: atom_id res chain seq x y z
N ILE A 1 -12.84 5.99 23.50
CA ILE A 1 -12.58 7.36 23.01
C ILE A 1 -11.09 7.43 22.69
N MET A 2 -10.78 7.67 21.43
CA MET A 2 -9.41 7.69 20.90
C MET A 2 -8.70 8.97 21.39
N ASN A 3 -7.71 8.83 22.28
CA ASN A 3 -6.83 9.97 22.61
C ASN A 3 -5.91 10.24 21.43
N PHE A 4 -6.30 11.18 20.58
CA PHE A 4 -5.49 11.63 19.43
C PHE A 4 -4.30 12.52 19.82
N PHE A 5 -4.25 13.00 21.06
CA PHE A 5 -3.15 13.85 21.52
C PHE A 5 -2.05 12.99 22.15
N LEU A 6 -0.91 12.94 21.49
CA LEU A 6 0.28 12.25 21.97
C LEU A 6 1.13 13.24 22.79
N PRO A 7 1.23 13.07 24.12
CA PRO A 7 2.21 13.79 24.90
C PRO A 7 3.59 13.21 24.61
N GLY A 8 4.50 13.98 24.04
CA GLY A 8 5.82 13.49 23.72
C GLY A 8 6.71 14.50 22.98
N ASN A 9 7.79 14.02 22.45
CA ASN A 9 8.69 14.81 21.62
C ASN A 9 7.93 15.37 20.40
N LYS A 10 7.87 16.71 20.29
CA LYS A 10 7.12 17.40 19.22
C LYS A 10 7.44 16.87 17.83
N ASN A 11 8.70 16.60 17.53
CA ASN A 11 9.12 16.12 16.22
C ASN A 11 8.59 14.70 15.92
N LEU A 12 8.65 13.79 16.89
CA LEU A 12 8.11 12.43 16.75
C LEU A 12 6.60 12.44 16.57
N THR A 13 5.93 13.29 17.31
CA THR A 13 4.48 13.48 17.21
C THR A 13 4.10 13.98 15.82
N THR A 14 4.76 15.05 15.34
CA THR A 14 4.53 15.58 13.99
C THR A 14 4.84 14.56 12.91
N LEU A 15 5.96 13.83 13.02
CA LEU A 15 6.35 12.79 12.10
C LEU A 15 5.30 11.67 12.04
N SER A 16 4.76 11.26 13.18
CA SER A 16 3.72 10.24 13.27
C SER A 16 2.39 10.67 12.63
N TYR A 17 1.98 11.92 12.81
CA TYR A 17 0.78 12.45 12.16
C TYR A 17 0.95 12.54 10.63
N LEU A 18 2.11 12.99 10.16
CA LEU A 18 2.39 13.03 8.72
C LEU A 18 2.41 11.64 8.10
N LEU A 19 3.00 10.66 8.79
CA LEU A 19 2.96 9.26 8.36
C LEU A 19 1.54 8.69 8.40
N ALA A 20 0.72 9.06 9.39
CA ALA A 20 -0.66 8.62 9.48
C ALA A 20 -1.52 9.12 8.30
N ILE A 21 -1.24 10.31 7.76
CA ILE A 21 -1.94 10.91 6.62
C ILE A 21 -1.38 10.40 5.27
N LEU A 22 -0.22 9.74 5.26
CA LEU A 22 0.44 9.29 4.04
C LEU A 22 -0.49 8.55 3.05
N PRO A 23 -1.37 7.61 3.48
CA PRO A 23 -2.26 6.93 2.54
C PRO A 23 -3.22 7.87 1.81
N ILE A 24 -3.71 8.93 2.47
CA ILE A 24 -4.56 9.93 1.82
C ILE A 24 -3.75 10.69 0.77
N SER A 25 -2.52 11.06 1.08
CA SER A 25 -1.66 11.78 0.14
C SER A 25 -1.35 10.97 -1.12
N LEU A 26 -1.31 9.64 -1.01
CA LEU A 26 -1.15 8.74 -2.14
C LEU A 26 -2.38 8.67 -3.05
N LEU A 27 -3.57 8.99 -2.51
CA LEU A 27 -4.83 9.07 -3.24
C LEU A 27 -5.08 10.45 -3.86
N THR A 28 -4.20 11.41 -3.60
CA THR A 28 -4.27 12.76 -4.16
C THR A 28 -3.27 12.92 -5.31
N ARG A 29 -3.25 14.12 -5.90
CA ARG A 29 -2.33 14.44 -7.00
C ARG A 29 -0.87 14.33 -6.58
N SER A 30 -0.01 14.04 -7.54
CA SER A 30 1.44 13.81 -7.36
C SER A 30 2.17 14.92 -6.59
N LEU A 31 1.69 16.16 -6.64
CA LEU A 31 2.27 17.29 -5.92
C LEU A 31 2.16 17.11 -4.41
N ILE A 32 1.00 16.69 -3.90
CA ILE A 32 0.74 16.57 -2.46
C ILE A 32 1.60 15.46 -1.85
N ILE A 33 1.68 14.30 -2.50
CA ILE A 33 2.54 13.20 -2.01
C ILE A 33 4.00 13.60 -2.00
N ASN A 34 4.47 14.31 -3.05
CA ASN A 34 5.83 14.78 -3.12
C ASN A 34 6.16 15.77 -1.99
N LEU A 35 5.26 16.70 -1.70
CA LEU A 35 5.42 17.66 -0.62
C LEU A 35 5.47 16.98 0.75
N ILE A 36 4.52 16.08 1.02
CA ILE A 36 4.47 15.35 2.29
C ILE A 36 5.71 14.48 2.48
N THR A 37 6.17 13.78 1.45
CA THR A 37 7.38 12.96 1.54
C THR A 37 8.62 13.79 1.82
N VAL A 38 8.75 14.98 1.22
CA VAL A 38 9.87 15.90 1.50
C VAL A 38 9.81 16.41 2.94
N ILE A 39 8.63 16.83 3.42
CA ILE A 39 8.47 17.30 4.81
C ILE A 39 8.82 16.19 5.80
N ILE A 40 8.33 14.96 5.59
CA ILE A 40 8.68 13.80 6.43
C ILE A 40 10.18 13.59 6.44
N SER A 41 10.84 13.65 5.28
CA SER A 41 12.29 13.44 5.15
C SER A 41 13.08 14.49 5.92
N ILE A 42 12.68 15.77 5.83
CA ILE A 42 13.33 16.89 6.55
C ILE A 42 13.18 16.71 8.06
N ILE A 43 11.95 16.47 8.55
CA ILE A 43 11.68 16.29 9.99
C ILE A 43 12.44 15.08 10.53
N PHE A 44 12.48 13.98 9.77
CA PHE A 44 13.21 12.77 10.15
C PHE A 44 14.71 13.03 10.30
N ILE A 45 15.34 13.67 9.31
CA ILE A 45 16.76 14.06 9.39
C ILE A 45 16.99 14.95 10.60
N PHE A 46 16.15 15.97 10.79
CA PHE A 46 16.25 16.89 11.93
C PHE A 46 16.16 16.15 13.28
N GLU A 47 15.25 15.18 13.40
CA GLU A 47 15.12 14.35 14.59
C GLU A 47 16.40 13.51 14.85
N LEU A 48 17.00 12.93 13.81
CA LEU A 48 18.26 12.19 13.96
C LEU A 48 19.43 13.08 14.42
N PHE A 49 19.51 14.31 13.91
CA PHE A 49 20.54 15.28 14.32
C PHE A 49 20.36 15.69 15.78
N ILE A 50 19.15 16.08 16.20
CA ILE A 50 18.86 16.51 17.58
C ILE A 50 19.16 15.38 18.57
N LYS A 51 18.77 14.16 18.24
CA LYS A 51 18.97 12.98 19.10
C LYS A 51 20.36 12.37 19.00
N LYS A 52 21.25 12.92 18.14
CA LYS A 52 22.57 12.38 17.86
C LYS A 52 22.54 10.88 17.47
N LYS A 53 21.49 10.46 16.76
CA LYS A 53 21.23 9.06 16.36
C LYS A 53 21.53 8.81 14.89
N LEU A 54 22.51 9.49 14.30
CA LEU A 54 22.91 9.26 12.89
C LEU A 54 23.32 7.83 12.61
N ASN A 55 23.85 7.11 13.64
CA ASN A 55 24.16 5.68 13.53
C ASN A 55 22.94 4.81 13.18
N PHE A 56 21.71 5.32 13.30
CA PHE A 56 20.50 4.65 12.83
C PHE A 56 20.51 4.38 11.32
N LEU A 57 21.17 5.24 10.55
CA LEU A 57 21.32 5.08 9.11
C LEU A 57 22.40 4.05 8.75
N ASN A 58 23.25 3.65 9.72
CA ASN A 58 24.27 2.62 9.51
C ASN A 58 23.64 1.23 9.62
N ASP A 59 22.78 0.89 8.67
CA ASP A 59 22.06 -0.38 8.62
C ASP A 59 21.97 -0.93 7.19
N TRP A 60 21.91 -2.26 7.09
CA TRP A 60 21.82 -2.97 5.82
C TRP A 60 20.70 -2.49 4.92
N SER A 61 19.52 -2.20 5.48
CA SER A 61 18.38 -1.70 4.70
C SER A 61 18.67 -0.35 4.05
N PHE A 62 19.38 0.55 4.74
CA PHE A 62 19.75 1.85 4.18
C PHE A 62 20.77 1.68 3.06
N TYR A 63 21.75 0.81 3.23
CA TYR A 63 22.75 0.54 2.19
C TYR A 63 22.15 -0.10 0.94
N LEU A 64 21.18 -0.99 1.07
CA LEU A 64 20.46 -1.55 -0.06
C LEU A 64 19.73 -0.47 -0.87
N PHE A 65 19.01 0.42 -0.21
CA PHE A 65 18.34 1.53 -0.88
C PHE A 65 19.32 2.53 -1.51
N LEU A 66 20.44 2.77 -0.85
CA LEU A 66 21.50 3.61 -1.37
C LEU A 66 22.13 2.98 -2.63
N PHE A 67 22.40 1.68 -2.60
CA PHE A 67 22.90 0.94 -3.76
C PHE A 67 21.91 1.02 -4.95
N LEU A 68 20.62 0.85 -4.69
CA LEU A 68 19.57 1.03 -5.70
C LEU A 68 19.60 2.45 -6.29
N TRP A 69 19.73 3.46 -5.45
CA TRP A 69 19.82 4.84 -5.92
C TRP A 69 21.07 5.10 -6.74
N LEU A 70 22.22 4.57 -6.31
CA LEU A 70 23.46 4.65 -7.09
C LEU A 70 23.32 3.95 -8.46
N SER A 71 22.62 2.82 -8.54
CA SER A 71 22.36 2.15 -9.82
C SER A 71 21.52 3.01 -10.75
N PHE A 72 20.57 3.82 -10.24
CA PHE A 72 19.85 4.80 -11.06
C PHE A 72 20.73 5.93 -11.53
N LEU A 73 21.70 6.40 -10.71
CA LEU A 73 22.68 7.40 -11.14
C LEU A 73 23.58 6.88 -12.25
N VAL A 74 24.04 5.64 -12.13
CA VAL A 74 24.84 4.98 -13.19
C VAL A 74 24.02 4.87 -14.47
N ASN A 75 22.77 4.41 -14.38
CA ASN A 75 21.89 4.31 -15.55
C ASN A 75 21.62 5.67 -16.22
N LEU A 76 21.60 6.75 -15.42
CA LEU A 76 21.42 8.11 -15.95
C LEU A 76 22.58 8.53 -16.89
N ILE A 77 23.81 8.07 -16.63
CA ILE A 77 24.99 8.37 -17.46
C ILE A 77 24.82 7.78 -18.87
N PHE A 78 24.16 6.63 -18.99
CA PHE A 78 23.91 5.93 -20.25
C PHE A 78 22.56 6.29 -20.90
N SER A 79 21.80 7.21 -20.28
CA SER A 79 20.48 7.62 -20.78
C SER A 79 20.60 8.58 -21.96
N GLN A 80 19.73 8.44 -22.96
CA GLN A 80 19.65 9.35 -24.11
C GLN A 80 19.28 10.77 -23.69
N ASP A 81 18.40 10.93 -22.65
CA ASP A 81 17.93 12.21 -22.11
C ASP A 81 18.29 12.34 -20.62
N SER A 82 19.58 12.53 -20.34
CA SER A 82 20.07 12.68 -18.96
C SER A 82 19.51 13.91 -18.24
N SER A 83 19.24 15.00 -18.97
CA SER A 83 18.70 16.24 -18.40
C SER A 83 17.29 16.08 -17.78
N LEU A 84 16.43 15.29 -18.39
CA LEU A 84 15.09 14.97 -17.87
C LEU A 84 15.14 13.94 -16.73
N GLY A 85 16.14 13.07 -16.75
CA GLY A 85 16.32 12.01 -15.74
C GLY A 85 16.88 12.52 -14.42
N ILE A 86 17.75 13.53 -14.41
CA ILE A 86 18.51 13.97 -13.23
C ILE A 86 17.61 14.39 -12.07
N PHE A 87 16.56 15.15 -12.31
CA PHE A 87 15.63 15.60 -11.28
C PHE A 87 14.83 14.43 -10.67
N ARG A 88 14.51 13.41 -11.49
CA ARG A 88 13.80 12.21 -11.00
C ARG A 88 14.70 11.36 -10.13
N VAL A 89 15.93 11.12 -10.58
CA VAL A 89 16.93 10.32 -9.85
C VAL A 89 17.34 11.03 -8.57
N ALA A 90 17.68 12.33 -8.62
CA ALA A 90 17.99 13.10 -7.42
C ALA A 90 16.82 13.12 -6.43
N GLY A 91 15.60 13.32 -6.94
CA GLY A 91 14.39 13.32 -6.11
C GLY A 91 14.06 11.98 -5.47
N PHE A 92 14.60 10.87 -5.94
CA PHE A 92 14.33 9.54 -5.39
C PHE A 92 14.84 9.37 -3.95
N ILE A 93 15.86 10.12 -3.53
CA ILE A 93 16.42 10.06 -2.17
C ILE A 93 15.36 10.32 -1.09
N ARG A 94 14.33 11.12 -1.37
CA ARG A 94 13.22 11.36 -0.44
C ARG A 94 12.44 10.09 -0.09
N PHE A 95 12.32 9.14 -1.01
CA PHE A 95 11.64 7.87 -0.76
C PHE A 95 12.49 6.95 0.11
N ILE A 96 13.80 7.01 -0.03
CA ILE A 96 14.74 6.30 0.87
C ILE A 96 14.58 6.84 2.29
N LEU A 97 14.58 8.16 2.44
CA LEU A 97 14.39 8.81 3.74
C LEU A 97 13.01 8.54 4.33
N LEU A 98 11.96 8.52 3.51
CA LEU A 98 10.62 8.12 3.93
C LEU A 98 10.61 6.68 4.47
N ALA A 99 11.21 5.73 3.75
CA ALA A 99 11.30 4.34 4.21
C ALA A 99 12.04 4.22 5.55
N GLN A 100 13.14 4.98 5.71
CA GLN A 100 13.88 5.01 6.97
C GLN A 100 13.10 5.73 8.09
N ALA A 101 12.31 6.75 7.78
CA ALA A 101 11.43 7.42 8.76
C ALA A 101 10.34 6.46 9.29
N ILE A 102 9.71 5.69 8.39
CA ILE A 102 8.75 4.65 8.77
C ILE A 102 9.44 3.63 9.68
N ARG A 103 10.59 3.08 9.24
CA ARG A 103 11.37 2.13 10.02
C ARG A 103 11.74 2.69 11.40
N TYR A 104 12.17 3.94 11.49
CA TYR A 104 12.52 4.60 12.73
C TYR A 104 11.37 4.61 13.73
N ILE A 105 10.18 5.02 13.30
CA ILE A 105 8.98 5.03 14.15
C ILE A 105 8.60 3.60 14.59
N PHE A 106 8.71 2.62 13.68
CA PHE A 106 8.35 1.23 14.00
C PHE A 106 9.38 0.53 14.90
N LEU A 107 10.60 1.04 15.01
CA LEU A 107 11.63 0.51 15.94
C LEU A 107 11.64 1.20 17.30
N ILE A 108 11.02 2.37 17.44
CA ILE A 108 10.88 3.04 18.76
C ILE A 108 10.02 2.16 19.68
N ASN A 109 10.40 2.08 20.97
CA ASN A 109 9.68 1.28 21.96
C ASN A 109 8.29 1.82 22.31
N ASP A 110 7.97 3.07 21.96
CA ASP A 110 6.65 3.63 22.24
C ASP A 110 5.61 3.12 21.23
N THR A 111 4.74 2.25 21.72
CA THR A 111 3.68 1.62 20.91
C THR A 111 2.61 2.60 20.43
N LYS A 112 2.43 3.74 21.12
CA LYS A 112 1.37 4.71 20.81
C LYS A 112 1.50 5.29 19.40
N TYR A 113 2.73 5.61 18.95
CA TYR A 113 2.97 6.12 17.61
C TYR A 113 2.64 5.08 16.52
N LYS A 114 3.03 3.84 16.75
CA LYS A 114 2.74 2.71 15.83
C LYS A 114 1.24 2.47 15.72
N GLU A 115 0.56 2.40 16.86
CA GLU A 115 -0.88 2.17 16.90
C GLU A 115 -1.66 3.28 16.20
N LEU A 116 -1.27 4.55 16.38
CA LEU A 116 -1.88 5.67 15.68
C LEU A 116 -1.77 5.49 14.17
N ILE A 117 -0.56 5.26 13.68
CA ILE A 117 -0.30 5.12 12.24
C ILE A 117 -1.09 3.93 11.67
N LEU A 118 -1.00 2.76 12.29
CA LEU A 118 -1.65 1.55 11.80
C LEU A 118 -3.18 1.67 11.83
N LYS A 119 -3.76 2.28 12.88
CA LYS A 119 -5.20 2.52 12.96
C LYS A 119 -5.68 3.51 11.89
N CYS A 120 -4.94 4.60 11.66
CA CYS A 120 -5.25 5.55 10.60
C CYS A 120 -5.16 4.89 9.21
N TRP A 121 -4.10 4.13 8.95
CA TRP A 121 -3.93 3.43 7.67
C TRP A 121 -5.03 2.41 7.43
N LEU A 122 -5.43 1.65 8.45
CA LEU A 122 -6.54 0.70 8.36
C LEU A 122 -7.86 1.41 8.07
N LEU A 123 -8.13 2.53 8.75
CA LEU A 123 -9.36 3.31 8.54
C LEU A 123 -9.42 3.88 7.14
N ILE A 124 -8.33 4.49 6.65
CA ILE A 124 -8.28 5.06 5.30
C ILE A 124 -8.45 3.94 4.26
N PHE A 125 -7.78 2.81 4.45
CA PHE A 125 -7.93 1.66 3.57
C PHE A 125 -9.36 1.09 3.57
N ALA A 126 -10.03 1.08 4.72
CA ALA A 126 -11.44 0.69 4.81
C ALA A 126 -12.34 1.65 4.00
N LEU A 127 -12.10 2.96 4.07
CA LEU A 127 -12.83 3.94 3.26
C LEU A 127 -12.61 3.73 1.75
N VAL A 128 -11.39 3.42 1.33
CA VAL A 128 -11.09 3.07 -0.07
C VAL A 128 -11.82 1.81 -0.51
N ASN A 129 -11.89 0.79 0.35
CA ASN A 129 -12.66 -0.42 0.05
C ASN A 129 -14.16 -0.12 -0.13
N LEU A 130 -14.73 0.73 0.72
CA LEU A 130 -16.13 1.14 0.60
C LEU A 130 -16.39 1.90 -0.69
N ASP A 131 -15.48 2.81 -1.07
CA ASP A 131 -15.58 3.56 -2.30
C ASP A 131 -15.48 2.66 -3.54
N LEU A 132 -14.53 1.71 -3.55
CA LEU A 132 -14.39 0.73 -4.64
C LEU A 132 -15.64 -0.16 -4.80
N ILE A 133 -16.25 -0.59 -3.69
CA ILE A 133 -17.50 -1.35 -3.72
C ILE A 133 -18.63 -0.47 -4.27
N TYR A 134 -18.73 0.77 -3.81
CA TYR A 134 -19.71 1.71 -4.30
C TYR A 134 -19.55 1.99 -5.80
N GLU A 135 -18.32 2.25 -6.27
CA GLU A 135 -17.99 2.47 -7.68
C GLU A 135 -18.37 1.27 -8.55
N TYR A 136 -18.15 0.05 -8.07
CA TYR A 136 -18.50 -1.17 -8.80
C TYR A 136 -20.01 -1.26 -9.07
N PHE A 137 -20.88 -0.86 -8.11
CA PHE A 137 -22.33 -0.93 -8.27
C PHE A 137 -22.93 0.30 -8.95
N SER A 138 -22.40 1.50 -8.69
CA SER A 138 -22.94 2.77 -9.20
C SER A 138 -22.33 3.20 -10.53
N GLY A 139 -21.18 2.62 -10.91
CA GLY A 139 -20.40 3.05 -12.09
C GLY A 139 -19.63 4.36 -11.89
N LYS A 140 -19.68 4.95 -10.70
CA LYS A 140 -18.96 6.18 -10.31
C LYS A 140 -18.50 6.06 -8.86
N ASN A 141 -17.35 6.66 -8.52
CA ASN A 141 -16.93 6.76 -7.14
C ASN A 141 -17.79 7.73 -6.31
N ILE A 142 -17.59 7.79 -5.01
CA ILE A 142 -18.34 8.69 -4.10
C ILE A 142 -18.20 10.16 -4.49
N LEU A 143 -17.09 10.57 -5.14
CA LEU A 143 -16.87 11.93 -5.63
C LEU A 143 -17.50 12.21 -7.00
N GLY A 144 -18.12 11.20 -7.62
CA GLY A 144 -18.78 11.31 -8.92
C GLY A 144 -17.88 11.08 -10.14
N TYR A 145 -16.60 10.76 -9.95
CA TYR A 145 -15.70 10.41 -11.05
C TYR A 145 -15.97 9.01 -11.57
N LYS A 146 -15.76 8.82 -12.87
CA LYS A 146 -15.89 7.54 -13.55
C LYS A 146 -14.52 7.16 -14.12
N SER A 147 -14.12 5.91 -13.97
CA SER A 147 -12.91 5.41 -14.64
C SER A 147 -13.03 5.52 -16.16
N ASN A 148 -11.99 6.04 -16.82
CA ASN A 148 -11.93 6.14 -18.28
C ASN A 148 -11.68 4.79 -18.97
N LEU A 149 -11.30 3.76 -18.23
CA LEU A 149 -11.08 2.43 -18.77
C LEU A 149 -12.19 1.47 -18.36
N GLU A 150 -12.87 0.93 -19.34
CA GLU A 150 -13.89 -0.09 -19.12
C GLU A 150 -13.35 -1.30 -18.35
N GLY A 151 -14.13 -1.75 -17.36
CA GLY A 151 -13.75 -2.88 -16.51
C GLY A 151 -12.63 -2.60 -15.51
N ARG A 152 -12.29 -1.32 -15.24
CA ARG A 152 -11.40 -0.91 -14.15
C ARG A 152 -12.10 0.03 -13.19
N LEU A 153 -11.75 -0.13 -11.90
CA LEU A 153 -12.13 0.83 -10.88
C LEU A 153 -10.95 1.77 -10.62
N ALA A 154 -11.23 3.05 -10.38
CA ALA A 154 -10.23 4.08 -10.14
C ALA A 154 -10.27 4.62 -8.71
N SER A 155 -11.41 4.46 -8.00
CA SER A 155 -11.64 5.05 -6.68
C SER A 155 -11.33 6.56 -6.69
N PHE A 156 -10.66 7.07 -5.67
CA PHE A 156 -10.32 8.50 -5.53
C PHE A 156 -9.22 9.00 -6.48
N LEU A 157 -8.60 8.11 -7.28
CA LEU A 157 -7.46 8.46 -8.16
C LEU A 157 -7.86 8.96 -9.55
N ASP A 158 -9.17 9.07 -9.82
CA ASP A 158 -9.70 9.54 -11.10
C ASP A 158 -9.14 8.75 -12.30
N ASP A 159 -8.41 9.39 -13.19
CA ASP A 159 -7.82 8.76 -14.38
C ASP A 159 -6.50 8.01 -14.12
N GLU A 160 -5.92 8.16 -12.93
CA GLU A 160 -4.66 7.53 -12.63
C GLU A 160 -4.86 6.05 -12.27
N LEU A 161 -4.44 5.17 -13.17
CA LEU A 161 -4.53 3.70 -13.01
C LEU A 161 -3.55 3.13 -11.97
N LYS A 162 -3.43 3.79 -10.82
CA LYS A 162 -2.47 3.43 -9.76
C LYS A 162 -3.12 2.73 -8.57
N ILE A 163 -4.46 2.63 -8.57
CA ILE A 163 -5.20 2.11 -7.41
C ILE A 163 -4.79 0.68 -7.05
N GLY A 164 -4.46 -0.17 -8.03
CA GLY A 164 -4.05 -1.54 -7.77
C GLY A 164 -2.72 -1.63 -7.01
N GLY A 165 -1.76 -0.75 -7.32
CA GLY A 165 -0.49 -0.67 -6.59
C GLY A 165 -0.69 -0.19 -5.15
N TYR A 166 -1.51 0.85 -4.95
CA TYR A 166 -1.94 1.31 -3.64
C TYR A 166 -2.61 0.18 -2.85
N TYR A 167 -3.55 -0.48 -3.49
CA TYR A 167 -4.33 -1.56 -2.90
C TYR A 167 -3.43 -2.71 -2.43
N PHE A 168 -2.48 -3.14 -3.25
CA PHE A 168 -1.53 -4.19 -2.90
C PHE A 168 -0.75 -3.85 -1.62
N GLY A 169 -0.18 -2.65 -1.52
CA GLY A 169 0.60 -2.23 -0.35
C GLY A 169 -0.23 -2.20 0.94
N PHE A 170 -1.38 -1.53 0.90
CA PHE A 170 -2.21 -1.36 2.10
C PHE A 170 -3.05 -2.59 2.48
N CYS A 171 -3.36 -3.47 1.53
CA CYS A 171 -4.01 -4.75 1.78
C CYS A 171 -3.18 -5.61 2.74
N LEU A 172 -1.88 -5.77 2.48
CA LEU A 172 -0.99 -6.57 3.31
C LEU A 172 -0.80 -5.98 4.70
N LEU A 173 -0.62 -4.66 4.78
CA LEU A 173 -0.52 -3.95 6.06
C LEU A 173 -1.81 -4.07 6.89
N SER A 174 -2.96 -3.95 6.24
CA SER A 174 -4.26 -4.11 6.89
C SER A 174 -4.48 -5.52 7.40
N LEU A 175 -4.16 -6.56 6.60
CA LEU A 175 -4.22 -7.96 7.05
C LEU A 175 -3.30 -8.23 8.22
N ALA A 176 -2.05 -7.71 8.19
CA ALA A 176 -1.11 -7.86 9.29
C ALA A 176 -1.64 -7.18 10.58
N THR A 177 -2.26 -6.01 10.44
CA THR A 177 -2.86 -5.28 11.58
C THR A 177 -4.07 -6.02 12.14
N ILE A 178 -4.95 -6.54 11.28
CA ILE A 178 -6.10 -7.36 11.68
C ILE A 178 -5.60 -8.63 12.38
N TYR A 179 -4.61 -9.32 11.81
CA TYR A 179 -4.02 -10.50 12.43
C TYR A 179 -3.47 -10.19 13.83
N SER A 180 -2.77 -9.09 14.04
CA SER A 180 -2.22 -8.71 15.33
C SER A 180 -3.30 -8.50 16.40
N ASN A 181 -4.48 -8.00 16.00
CA ASN A 181 -5.60 -7.73 16.91
C ASN A 181 -6.46 -8.98 17.17
N PHE A 182 -6.62 -9.85 16.17
CA PHE A 182 -7.54 -11.02 16.20
C PHE A 182 -6.80 -12.35 16.06
N LYS A 183 -5.62 -12.49 16.66
CA LYS A 183 -4.73 -13.67 16.54
C LYS A 183 -5.41 -15.03 16.74
N LYS A 184 -6.46 -15.10 17.56
CA LYS A 184 -7.15 -16.34 17.92
C LYS A 184 -8.31 -16.68 16.98
N ASP A 185 -8.77 -15.74 16.17
CA ASP A 185 -9.94 -15.95 15.31
C ASP A 185 -9.55 -15.98 13.84
N TYR A 186 -9.16 -17.18 13.39
CA TYR A 186 -8.81 -17.42 12.00
C TYR A 186 -9.97 -17.10 11.05
N LYS A 187 -11.24 -17.23 11.47
CA LYS A 187 -12.41 -16.97 10.62
C LYS A 187 -12.51 -15.51 10.22
N ILE A 188 -12.21 -14.59 11.16
CA ILE A 188 -12.20 -13.15 10.90
C ILE A 188 -11.12 -12.81 9.87
N ILE A 189 -9.91 -13.33 10.06
CA ILE A 189 -8.76 -13.07 9.17
C ILE A 189 -9.05 -13.61 7.76
N PHE A 190 -9.64 -14.79 7.67
CA PHE A 190 -10.09 -15.38 6.42
C PHE A 190 -11.16 -14.54 5.73
N GLY A 191 -12.16 -14.07 6.48
CA GLY A 191 -13.20 -13.22 5.95
C GLY A 191 -12.61 -11.94 5.30
N PHE A 192 -11.69 -11.28 5.99
CA PHE A 192 -11.00 -10.10 5.44
C PHE A 192 -10.09 -10.44 4.26
N ALA A 193 -9.40 -11.58 4.29
CA ALA A 193 -8.58 -12.01 3.17
C ALA A 193 -9.41 -12.24 1.90
N ILE A 194 -10.56 -12.90 2.01
CA ILE A 194 -11.49 -13.09 0.89
C ILE A 194 -12.04 -11.75 0.39
N LEU A 195 -12.47 -10.88 1.31
CA LEU A 195 -12.97 -9.55 0.96
C LEU A 195 -11.92 -8.76 0.15
N PHE A 196 -10.69 -8.73 0.64
CA PHE A 196 -9.61 -8.00 -0.01
C PHE A 196 -9.22 -8.60 -1.36
N LEU A 197 -9.21 -9.93 -1.48
CA LEU A 197 -8.99 -10.61 -2.76
C LEU A 197 -10.10 -10.28 -3.76
N THR A 198 -11.35 -10.29 -3.32
CA THR A 198 -12.50 -9.97 -4.19
C THR A 198 -12.41 -8.54 -4.69
N ILE A 199 -12.14 -7.56 -3.81
CA ILE A 199 -12.02 -6.16 -4.23
C ILE A 199 -10.80 -5.97 -5.15
N SER A 200 -9.65 -6.59 -4.84
CA SER A 200 -8.47 -6.54 -5.70
C SER A 200 -8.76 -7.09 -7.12
N PHE A 201 -9.58 -8.14 -7.20
CA PHE A 201 -10.05 -8.69 -8.48
C PHE A 201 -10.96 -7.70 -9.22
N LEU A 202 -11.92 -7.06 -8.52
CA LEU A 202 -12.85 -6.11 -9.11
C LEU A 202 -12.16 -4.82 -9.61
N ILE A 203 -11.01 -4.43 -9.05
CA ILE A 203 -10.20 -3.32 -9.55
C ILE A 203 -9.81 -3.53 -11.03
N GLY A 204 -9.71 -4.77 -11.51
CA GLY A 204 -9.44 -5.08 -12.91
C GLY A 204 -7.97 -4.93 -13.33
N GLU A 205 -7.02 -4.81 -12.38
CA GLU A 205 -5.59 -4.78 -12.64
C GLU A 205 -4.96 -6.18 -12.43
N ARG A 206 -4.76 -6.92 -13.51
CA ARG A 206 -4.27 -8.32 -13.50
C ARG A 206 -2.99 -8.51 -12.71
N SER A 207 -1.96 -7.71 -13.00
CA SER A 207 -0.64 -7.85 -12.35
C SER A 207 -0.70 -7.61 -10.85
N ASN A 208 -1.48 -6.61 -10.41
CA ASN A 208 -1.63 -6.31 -8.98
C ASN A 208 -2.52 -7.33 -8.28
N PHE A 209 -3.57 -7.83 -8.95
CA PHE A 209 -4.38 -8.93 -8.41
C PHE A 209 -3.54 -10.19 -8.16
N ILE A 210 -2.69 -10.60 -9.10
CA ILE A 210 -1.80 -11.76 -8.94
C ILE A 210 -0.84 -11.55 -7.75
N LYS A 211 -0.28 -10.35 -7.59
CA LYS A 211 0.60 -10.01 -6.46
C LYS A 211 -0.17 -10.12 -5.13
N VAL A 212 -1.38 -9.56 -5.06
CA VAL A 212 -2.23 -9.64 -3.85
C VAL A 212 -2.57 -11.09 -3.54
N LEU A 213 -3.02 -11.87 -4.53
CA LEU A 213 -3.37 -13.27 -4.37
C LEU A 213 -2.20 -14.08 -3.81
N PHE A 214 -1.03 -13.98 -4.46
CA PHE A 214 0.15 -14.72 -4.05
C PHE A 214 0.61 -14.32 -2.63
N SER A 215 0.63 -13.03 -2.34
CA SER A 215 1.07 -12.53 -1.04
C SER A 215 0.10 -12.89 0.09
N VAL A 216 -1.21 -12.81 -0.15
CA VAL A 216 -2.22 -13.22 0.82
C VAL A 216 -2.13 -14.72 1.09
N LEU A 217 -1.98 -15.56 0.05
CA LEU A 217 -1.80 -16.99 0.21
C LEU A 217 -0.55 -17.33 1.01
N LEU A 218 0.58 -16.67 0.73
CA LEU A 218 1.80 -16.87 1.51
C LEU A 218 1.62 -16.52 2.98
N ILE A 219 1.01 -15.38 3.28
CA ILE A 219 0.72 -14.96 4.65
C ILE A 219 -0.16 -16.01 5.36
N LEU A 220 -1.22 -16.46 4.71
CA LEU A 220 -2.11 -17.45 5.29
C LEU A 220 -1.40 -18.79 5.54
N ILE A 221 -0.56 -19.25 4.62
CA ILE A 221 0.21 -20.49 4.78
C ILE A 221 1.18 -20.39 5.96
N ILE A 222 1.87 -19.25 6.10
CA ILE A 222 2.86 -19.03 7.17
C ILE A 222 2.18 -18.99 8.54
N TYR A 223 1.07 -18.25 8.66
CA TYR A 223 0.43 -18.01 9.95
C TYR A 223 -0.54 -19.12 10.39
N PHE A 224 -1.11 -19.89 9.46
CA PHE A 224 -2.10 -20.93 9.75
C PHE A 224 -1.65 -22.33 9.32
N ASN A 225 -0.42 -22.67 9.66
CA ASN A 225 0.20 -23.94 9.30
C ASN A 225 -0.63 -25.18 9.71
N GLU A 226 -1.36 -25.09 10.81
CA GLU A 226 -2.23 -26.18 11.31
C GLU A 226 -3.48 -26.40 10.45
N HIS A 227 -3.85 -25.45 9.59
CA HIS A 227 -5.08 -25.48 8.78
C HIS A 227 -4.81 -25.50 7.27
N LYS A 228 -3.66 -25.99 6.83
CA LYS A 228 -3.23 -25.97 5.41
C LYS A 228 -4.27 -26.52 4.44
N LEU A 229 -4.91 -27.65 4.77
CA LEU A 229 -5.92 -28.27 3.92
C LEU A 229 -7.18 -27.40 3.77
N LYS A 230 -7.63 -26.76 4.85
CA LYS A 230 -8.76 -25.81 4.79
C LYS A 230 -8.39 -24.56 3.99
N LEU A 231 -7.14 -24.10 4.08
CA LEU A 231 -6.60 -23.01 3.30
C LEU A 231 -6.60 -23.32 1.80
N LEU A 232 -6.11 -24.52 1.46
CA LEU A 232 -6.06 -24.97 0.07
C LEU A 232 -7.47 -25.11 -0.52
N SER A 233 -8.41 -25.69 0.21
CA SER A 233 -9.81 -25.82 -0.25
C SER A 233 -10.47 -24.45 -0.44
N LEU A 234 -10.20 -23.50 0.44
CA LEU A 234 -10.72 -22.13 0.33
C LEU A 234 -10.12 -21.37 -0.85
N SER A 235 -8.81 -21.52 -1.08
CA SER A 235 -8.16 -20.89 -2.26
C SER A 235 -8.71 -21.44 -3.58
N LEU A 236 -8.98 -22.74 -3.65
CA LEU A 236 -9.65 -23.35 -4.80
C LEU A 236 -11.07 -22.82 -4.99
N LEU A 237 -11.82 -22.69 -3.89
CA LEU A 237 -13.17 -22.10 -3.93
C LEU A 237 -13.16 -20.66 -4.40
N CYS A 238 -12.21 -19.82 -3.94
CA CYS A 238 -12.03 -18.47 -4.43
C CYS A 238 -11.72 -18.43 -5.94
N ILE A 239 -10.84 -19.30 -6.44
CA ILE A 239 -10.51 -19.40 -7.86
C ILE A 239 -11.77 -19.75 -8.66
N ILE A 240 -12.57 -20.72 -8.23
CA ILE A 240 -13.84 -21.09 -8.89
C ILE A 240 -14.81 -19.91 -8.93
N ILE A 241 -14.95 -19.17 -7.82
CA ILE A 241 -15.80 -17.98 -7.75
C ILE A 241 -15.28 -16.91 -8.75
N PHE A 242 -13.98 -16.65 -8.79
CA PHE A 242 -13.41 -15.66 -9.73
C PHE A 242 -13.64 -16.06 -11.18
N ILE A 243 -13.43 -17.32 -11.52
CA ILE A 243 -13.72 -17.84 -12.86
C ILE A 243 -15.20 -17.63 -13.20
N SER A 244 -16.12 -17.94 -12.30
CA SER A 244 -17.57 -17.77 -12.53
C SER A 244 -17.96 -16.30 -12.71
N ILE A 245 -17.35 -15.36 -11.97
CA ILE A 245 -17.56 -13.93 -12.13
C ILE A 245 -17.04 -13.44 -13.48
N ILE A 246 -15.86 -13.90 -13.91
CA ILE A 246 -15.30 -13.55 -15.23
C ILE A 246 -16.25 -13.95 -16.36
N TYR A 247 -16.78 -15.18 -16.32
CA TYR A 247 -17.69 -15.64 -17.37
C TYR A 247 -19.03 -14.91 -17.38
N LYS A 248 -19.49 -14.38 -16.24
CA LYS A 248 -20.77 -13.67 -16.12
C LYS A 248 -20.67 -12.19 -16.47
N ASN A 249 -19.49 -11.58 -16.44
CA ASN A 249 -19.27 -10.16 -16.71
C ASN A 249 -18.41 -9.97 -17.97
N GLU A 250 -19.02 -9.44 -19.04
CA GLU A 250 -18.35 -9.26 -20.33
C GLU A 250 -17.09 -8.38 -20.26
N ASN A 251 -17.13 -7.31 -19.46
CA ASN A 251 -15.99 -6.40 -19.28
C ASN A 251 -14.81 -7.11 -18.60
N LEU A 252 -15.08 -7.92 -17.57
CA LEU A 252 -14.05 -8.72 -16.92
C LEU A 252 -13.56 -9.86 -17.82
N LYS A 253 -14.45 -10.48 -18.59
CA LYS A 253 -14.08 -11.51 -19.59
C LYS A 253 -13.14 -10.93 -20.65
N TYR A 254 -13.47 -9.75 -21.19
CA TYR A 254 -12.58 -9.05 -22.12
C TYR A 254 -11.22 -8.83 -21.50
N ARG A 255 -11.18 -8.29 -20.29
CA ARG A 255 -9.95 -7.94 -19.58
C ARG A 255 -9.09 -9.13 -19.19
N TYR A 256 -9.68 -10.19 -18.65
CA TYR A 256 -8.91 -11.31 -18.10
C TYR A 256 -8.64 -12.44 -19.11
N ILE A 257 -9.42 -12.52 -20.18
CA ILE A 257 -9.31 -13.61 -21.18
C ILE A 257 -8.99 -13.06 -22.57
N LEU A 258 -9.83 -12.16 -23.13
CA LEU A 258 -9.73 -11.80 -24.54
C LEU A 258 -8.52 -10.92 -24.87
N GLN A 259 -8.18 -10.00 -24.01
CA GLN A 259 -7.05 -9.09 -24.20
C GLN A 259 -5.65 -9.78 -24.17
N TRP A 260 -5.58 -11.10 -23.94
CA TRP A 260 -4.34 -11.87 -24.07
C TRP A 260 -4.09 -12.36 -25.51
N ASN A 261 -5.11 -12.29 -26.35
CA ASN A 261 -5.07 -12.78 -27.74
C ASN A 261 -4.88 -11.64 -28.75
N GLU A 262 -4.83 -10.39 -28.27
CA GLU A 262 -4.46 -9.19 -29.02
C GLU A 262 -2.99 -8.80 -28.76
#